data_24f657a859c222dc667c3b623815f2f6
#
_entry.id   24f657a859c222dc667c3b623815f2f6
#
_cell.length_a   1.000
_cell.length_b   1.000
_cell.length_c   1.000
_cell.angle_alpha   90.00
_cell.angle_beta   90.00
_cell.angle_gamma   90.00
#
_symmetry.space_group_name_H-M   'P 1'
#
loop_
_entity.id
_entity.type
_entity.pdbx_description
1 polymer ?
#
loop_
_entity_poly.entity_id
_entity_poly.type
_entity_poly.pdbx_seq_one_letter_code
_entity_poly.pdbx_strand_id
1 'polypeptide(L)'
;QLTAVRQALDPANLRPRILLADTVGLGKTLEIGMILAELVRRGRGERILIVTPRHVLEQMQHEMWSRFALPFVRLDSVGIQRVRRSVPASRNPFSVFHRAIISIDTLKSDRYLNHLRKQRWDAVVIDESHNVTNKGTLNNRLADILARQTDALILASATPHNGDPKSFAELIRLLEPTAVRADGNLDEEAVRRLVIRRHRHSDEVRDVVGGRWKERLTPVNRLVAPSPAEDAVAGELSRTWLHRADDAAPPGGRKAGS
;
A
#
# COMPACT_ATOMS: atom_id res chain seq x y z
N GLN A 1 -18.33 3.29 -5.03
CA GLN A 1 -17.69 3.40 -3.72
C GLN A 1 -18.56 2.81 -2.59
N LEU A 2 -19.87 3.09 -2.55
CA LEU A 2 -20.76 2.57 -1.49
C LEU A 2 -20.79 1.05 -1.40
N THR A 3 -20.67 0.34 -2.51
CA THR A 3 -20.57 -1.14 -2.54
C THR A 3 -19.34 -1.61 -1.75
N ALA A 4 -18.19 -0.95 -1.91
CA ALA A 4 -16.97 -1.28 -1.17
C ALA A 4 -17.15 -1.07 0.35
N VAL A 5 -17.78 0.01 0.74
CA VAL A 5 -18.07 0.30 2.14
C VAL A 5 -19.02 -0.74 2.75
N ARG A 6 -20.09 -1.08 2.04
CA ARG A 6 -21.04 -2.12 2.46
C ARG A 6 -20.37 -3.48 2.64
N GLN A 7 -19.54 -3.89 1.67
CA GLN A 7 -18.82 -5.15 1.73
C GLN A 7 -17.81 -5.18 2.88
N ALA A 8 -17.03 -4.11 3.07
CA ALA A 8 -16.06 -4.01 4.14
C ALA A 8 -16.70 -4.07 5.54
N LEU A 9 -17.89 -3.48 5.67
CA LEU A 9 -18.58 -3.30 6.95
C LEU A 9 -19.83 -4.18 7.09
N ASP A 10 -19.91 -5.25 6.30
CA ASP A 10 -20.98 -6.23 6.38
C ASP A 10 -21.08 -6.78 7.80
N PRO A 11 -22.25 -6.80 8.42
CA PRO A 11 -22.45 -7.33 9.78
C PRO A 11 -22.01 -8.80 9.96
N ALA A 12 -22.01 -9.58 8.87
CA ALA A 12 -21.49 -10.96 8.88
C ALA A 12 -19.96 -11.00 9.04
N ASN A 13 -19.26 -9.90 8.73
CA ASN A 13 -17.82 -9.77 8.93
C ASN A 13 -17.54 -9.29 10.36
N LEU A 14 -17.21 -10.20 11.26
CA LEU A 14 -16.83 -9.85 12.63
C LEU A 14 -15.61 -8.92 12.67
N ARG A 15 -14.71 -9.07 11.71
CA ARG A 15 -13.53 -8.22 11.50
C ARG A 15 -13.60 -7.60 10.11
N PRO A 16 -13.76 -6.28 10.00
CA PRO A 16 -13.76 -5.58 8.72
C PRO A 16 -12.42 -5.71 8.01
N ARG A 17 -12.32 -6.57 7.01
CA ARG A 17 -11.08 -6.81 6.25
C ARG A 17 -11.39 -6.80 4.78
N ILE A 18 -10.65 -5.98 4.01
CA ILE A 18 -10.93 -5.80 2.58
C ILE A 18 -9.66 -5.40 1.81
N LEU A 19 -9.56 -5.88 0.57
CA LEU A 19 -8.64 -5.40 -0.44
C LEU A 19 -9.41 -4.54 -1.47
N LEU A 20 -9.09 -3.26 -1.50
CA LEU A 20 -9.57 -2.32 -2.51
C LEU A 20 -8.62 -2.37 -3.72
N ALA A 21 -8.98 -3.17 -4.71
CA ALA A 21 -8.14 -3.47 -5.88
C ALA A 21 -8.58 -2.71 -7.14
N ASP A 22 -9.28 -1.60 -6.97
CA ASP A 22 -9.78 -0.76 -8.04
C ASP A 22 -8.66 -0.09 -8.83
N THR A 23 -8.86 0.07 -10.13
CA THR A 23 -7.95 0.81 -11.00
C THR A 23 -7.72 2.24 -10.50
N VAL A 24 -6.57 2.82 -10.84
CA VAL A 24 -6.25 4.22 -10.50
C VAL A 24 -7.36 5.17 -10.98
N GLY A 25 -7.71 6.14 -10.14
CA GLY A 25 -8.70 7.17 -10.44
C GLY A 25 -10.15 6.78 -10.11
N LEU A 26 -10.43 5.57 -9.61
CA LEU A 26 -11.79 5.16 -9.21
C LEU A 26 -12.16 5.56 -7.76
N GLY A 27 -11.26 6.23 -7.04
CA GLY A 27 -11.58 6.82 -5.75
C GLY A 27 -11.31 5.93 -4.54
N LYS A 28 -10.26 5.09 -4.56
CA LYS A 28 -9.84 4.28 -3.40
C LYS A 28 -9.70 5.09 -2.11
N THR A 29 -9.14 6.30 -2.19
CA THR A 29 -9.02 7.19 -1.02
C THR A 29 -10.37 7.58 -0.42
N LEU A 30 -11.39 7.77 -1.29
CA LEU A 30 -12.76 8.04 -0.82
C LEU A 30 -13.35 6.81 -0.13
N GLU A 31 -13.12 5.62 -0.66
CA GLU A 31 -13.58 4.36 -0.04
C GLU A 31 -12.94 4.15 1.31
N ILE A 32 -11.62 4.34 1.41
CA ILE A 32 -10.88 4.30 2.68
C ILE A 32 -11.50 5.29 3.68
N GLY A 33 -11.67 6.54 3.27
CA GLY A 33 -12.23 7.58 4.14
C GLY A 33 -13.64 7.27 4.62
N MET A 34 -14.52 6.78 3.74
CA MET A 34 -15.88 6.38 4.11
C MET A 34 -15.90 5.19 5.08
N ILE A 35 -15.05 4.17 4.86
CA ILE A 35 -14.93 3.02 5.76
C ILE A 35 -14.44 3.49 7.13
N LEU A 36 -13.39 4.31 7.18
CA LEU A 36 -12.85 4.82 8.44
C LEU A 36 -13.84 5.72 9.19
N ALA A 37 -14.54 6.62 8.49
CA ALA A 37 -15.58 7.47 9.08
C ALA A 37 -16.71 6.64 9.69
N GLU A 38 -17.15 5.59 9.02
CA GLU A 38 -18.19 4.69 9.53
C GLU A 38 -17.69 3.85 10.71
N LEU A 39 -16.44 3.38 10.71
CA LEU A 39 -15.84 2.71 11.86
C LEU A 39 -15.79 3.64 13.08
N VAL A 40 -15.42 4.92 12.89
CA VAL A 40 -15.42 5.92 13.96
C VAL A 40 -16.84 6.13 14.48
N ARG A 41 -17.82 6.28 13.60
CA ARG A 41 -19.23 6.45 13.97
C ARG A 41 -19.79 5.28 14.80
N ARG A 42 -19.31 4.06 14.52
CA ARG A 42 -19.66 2.83 15.25
C ARG A 42 -18.86 2.61 16.54
N GLY A 43 -17.98 3.53 16.93
CA GLY A 43 -17.08 3.37 18.09
C GLY A 43 -15.97 2.33 17.89
N ARG A 44 -15.68 1.96 16.64
CA ARG A 44 -14.65 0.97 16.27
C ARG A 44 -13.49 1.59 15.50
N GLY A 45 -13.25 2.88 15.69
CA GLY A 45 -12.24 3.67 14.97
C GLY A 45 -11.59 4.72 15.86
N GLU A 46 -11.32 4.43 17.11
CA GLU A 46 -10.60 5.33 18.00
C GLU A 46 -9.13 5.38 17.60
N ARG A 47 -8.49 4.23 17.47
CA ARG A 47 -7.07 4.12 17.13
C ARG A 47 -6.87 3.64 15.70
N ILE A 48 -6.44 4.55 14.83
CA ILE A 48 -6.28 4.30 13.39
C ILE A 48 -4.85 4.58 12.96
N LEU A 49 -4.27 3.66 12.20
CA LEU A 49 -2.98 3.83 11.54
C LEU A 49 -3.15 3.76 10.02
N ILE A 50 -2.68 4.78 9.31
CA ILE A 50 -2.55 4.77 7.85
C ILE A 50 -1.06 4.64 7.52
N VAL A 51 -0.73 3.60 6.75
CA VAL A 51 0.61 3.36 6.18
C VAL A 51 0.52 3.56 4.68
N THR A 52 1.29 4.50 4.14
CA THR A 52 1.24 4.90 2.74
C THR A 52 2.65 5.21 2.21
N PRO A 53 2.89 5.21 0.89
CA PRO A 53 4.13 5.73 0.34
C PRO A 53 4.36 7.20 0.70
N ARG A 54 5.64 7.59 0.84
CA ARG A 54 6.00 8.94 1.29
C ARG A 54 5.43 10.04 0.42
N HIS A 55 5.38 9.85 -0.89
CA HIS A 55 4.95 10.87 -1.86
C HIS A 55 3.45 11.16 -1.83
N VAL A 56 2.60 10.24 -1.35
CA VAL A 56 1.13 10.44 -1.23
C VAL A 56 0.66 10.74 0.19
N LEU A 57 1.57 10.72 1.16
CA LEU A 57 1.25 10.85 2.59
C LEU A 57 0.53 12.17 2.91
N GLU A 58 1.03 13.28 2.38
CA GLU A 58 0.45 14.61 2.62
C GLU A 58 -0.93 14.75 1.98
N GLN A 59 -1.07 14.26 0.74
CA GLN A 59 -2.37 14.24 0.06
C GLN A 59 -3.39 13.39 0.83
N MET A 60 -3.01 12.18 1.25
CA MET A 60 -3.88 11.29 2.02
C MET A 60 -4.31 11.96 3.34
N GLN A 61 -3.37 12.58 4.07
CA GLN A 61 -3.66 13.30 5.31
C GLN A 61 -4.67 14.44 5.07
N HIS A 62 -4.45 15.23 4.01
CA HIS A 62 -5.32 16.34 3.65
C HIS A 62 -6.73 15.85 3.27
N GLU A 63 -6.85 14.81 2.46
CA GLU A 63 -8.14 14.25 2.06
C GLU A 63 -8.92 13.67 3.25
N MET A 64 -8.26 12.98 4.17
CA MET A 64 -8.90 12.48 5.39
C MET A 64 -9.46 13.61 6.24
N TRP A 65 -8.71 14.71 6.37
CA TRP A 65 -9.16 15.88 7.10
C TRP A 65 -10.29 16.63 6.39
N SER A 66 -10.06 17.01 5.13
CA SER A 66 -10.96 17.93 4.41
C SER A 66 -12.30 17.29 4.03
N ARG A 67 -12.32 15.98 3.73
CA ARG A 67 -13.52 15.28 3.26
C ARG A 67 -14.26 14.50 4.34
N PHE A 68 -13.55 14.03 5.36
CA PHE A 68 -14.10 13.11 6.35
C PHE A 68 -14.00 13.64 7.79
N ALA A 69 -13.42 14.82 7.99
CA ALA A 69 -13.17 15.41 9.32
C ALA A 69 -12.37 14.44 10.23
N LEU A 70 -11.49 13.64 9.64
CA LEU A 70 -10.62 12.70 10.34
C LEU A 70 -9.20 13.28 10.43
N PRO A 71 -8.82 13.90 11.56
CA PRO A 71 -7.47 14.41 11.75
C PRO A 71 -6.48 13.29 12.01
N PHE A 72 -5.40 13.26 11.24
CA PHE A 72 -4.28 12.34 11.43
C PHE A 72 -3.00 13.11 11.76
N VAL A 73 -2.24 12.63 12.73
CA VAL A 73 -0.92 13.17 13.03
C VAL A 73 0.11 12.46 12.15
N ARG A 74 0.90 13.25 11.44
CA ARG A 74 2.01 12.72 10.65
C ARG A 74 3.17 12.32 11.56
N LEU A 75 3.52 11.04 11.57
CA LEU A 75 4.62 10.48 12.33
C LEU A 75 5.77 10.09 11.40
N ASP A 76 6.51 11.08 10.92
CA ASP A 76 7.81 10.83 10.29
C ASP A 76 8.91 10.61 11.35
N SER A 77 10.14 10.38 10.93
CA SER A 77 11.26 10.15 11.85
C SER A 77 11.48 11.32 12.81
N VAL A 78 11.24 12.55 12.37
CA VAL A 78 11.34 13.77 13.19
C VAL A 78 10.16 13.83 14.17
N GLY A 79 8.95 13.56 13.73
CA GLY A 79 7.75 13.50 14.55
C GLY A 79 7.88 12.47 15.68
N ILE A 80 8.35 11.27 15.36
CA ILE A 80 8.60 10.20 16.36
C ILE A 80 9.67 10.64 17.38
N GLN A 81 10.75 11.27 16.93
CA GLN A 81 11.76 11.78 17.84
C GLN A 81 11.22 12.87 18.76
N ARG A 82 10.37 13.77 18.24
CA ARG A 82 9.72 14.80 19.05
C ARG A 82 8.84 14.18 20.13
N VAL A 83 8.03 13.18 19.76
CA VAL A 83 7.22 12.42 20.73
C VAL A 83 8.10 11.79 21.80
N ARG A 84 9.20 11.13 21.41
CA ARG A 84 10.13 10.49 22.35
C ARG A 84 10.76 11.46 23.35
N ARG A 85 10.98 12.71 22.97
CA ARG A 85 11.50 13.74 23.86
C ARG A 85 10.45 14.26 24.84
N SER A 86 9.16 14.16 24.50
CA SER A 86 8.06 14.68 25.30
C SER A 86 7.42 13.64 26.23
N VAL A 87 7.82 12.36 26.13
CA VAL A 87 7.26 11.29 26.95
C VAL A 87 8.37 10.47 27.64
N PRO A 88 8.06 9.79 28.75
CA PRO A 88 9.02 8.88 29.39
C PRO A 88 9.58 7.84 28.41
N ALA A 89 10.85 7.48 28.55
CA ALA A 89 11.54 6.53 27.66
C ALA A 89 10.86 5.15 27.58
N SER A 90 10.15 4.76 28.61
CA SER A 90 9.37 3.52 28.68
C SER A 90 8.07 3.55 27.86
N ARG A 91 7.58 4.75 27.48
CA ARG A 91 6.32 4.87 26.76
C ARG A 91 6.47 4.59 25.27
N ASN A 92 5.57 3.80 24.72
CA ASN A 92 5.53 3.53 23.30
C ASN A 92 5.14 4.80 22.53
N PRO A 93 5.98 5.33 21.61
CA PRO A 93 5.67 6.57 20.88
C PRO A 93 4.38 6.47 20.04
N PHE A 94 4.01 5.27 19.59
CA PHE A 94 2.77 5.05 18.84
C PHE A 94 1.52 5.00 19.71
N SER A 95 1.65 5.01 21.03
CA SER A 95 0.50 5.08 21.95
C SER A 95 0.02 6.52 22.20
N VAL A 96 0.79 7.52 21.78
CA VAL A 96 0.54 8.94 22.13
C VAL A 96 -0.62 9.51 21.30
N PHE A 97 -0.67 9.18 20.02
CA PHE A 97 -1.72 9.66 19.13
C PHE A 97 -2.67 8.53 18.73
N HIS A 98 -3.96 8.80 18.80
CA HIS A 98 -4.99 7.84 18.44
C HIS A 98 -5.05 7.64 16.92
N ARG A 99 -4.82 8.68 16.12
CA ARG A 99 -4.83 8.61 14.67
C ARG A 99 -3.51 9.09 14.11
N ALA A 100 -2.80 8.18 13.46
CA ALA A 100 -1.49 8.45 12.89
C ALA A 100 -1.41 8.05 11.42
N ILE A 101 -0.67 8.84 10.65
CA ILE A 101 -0.30 8.52 9.28
C ILE A 101 1.22 8.53 9.16
N ILE A 102 1.78 7.51 8.51
CA ILE A 102 3.22 7.29 8.46
C ILE A 102 3.61 6.66 7.12
N SER A 103 4.82 6.96 6.64
CA SER A 103 5.32 6.26 5.46
C SER A 103 5.81 4.85 5.80
N ILE A 104 5.59 3.92 4.86
CA ILE A 104 6.07 2.55 4.98
C ILE A 104 7.60 2.50 5.17
N ASP A 105 8.33 3.39 4.50
CA ASP A 105 9.79 3.48 4.59
C ASP A 105 10.29 3.86 5.98
N THR A 106 9.57 4.71 6.68
CA THR A 106 9.89 5.05 8.07
C THR A 106 9.55 3.89 9.00
N LEU A 107 8.37 3.29 8.82
CA LEU A 107 7.81 2.33 9.76
C LEU A 107 8.47 0.95 9.70
N LYS A 108 8.98 0.53 8.54
CA LYS A 108 9.62 -0.79 8.33
C LYS A 108 10.92 -0.99 9.11
N SER A 109 11.49 0.07 9.70
CA SER A 109 12.72 -0.02 10.50
C SER A 109 12.53 -0.91 11.73
N ASP A 110 13.46 -1.84 11.97
CA ASP A 110 13.41 -2.80 13.07
C ASP A 110 13.23 -2.13 14.44
N ARG A 111 13.76 -0.91 14.61
CA ARG A 111 13.59 -0.11 15.84
C ARG A 111 12.13 0.18 16.18
N TYR A 112 11.22 0.17 15.20
CA TYR A 112 9.80 0.43 15.41
C TYR A 112 8.95 -0.84 15.51
N LEU A 113 9.38 -1.94 14.91
CA LEU A 113 8.62 -3.19 14.89
C LEU A 113 8.25 -3.69 16.29
N ASN A 114 9.16 -3.58 17.25
CA ASN A 114 8.90 -3.99 18.64
C ASN A 114 7.83 -3.12 19.31
N HIS A 115 7.79 -1.83 19.00
CA HIS A 115 6.75 -0.93 19.49
C HIS A 115 5.40 -1.25 18.87
N LEU A 116 5.37 -1.58 17.57
CA LEU A 116 4.15 -1.93 16.85
C LEU A 116 3.55 -3.25 17.33
N ARG A 117 4.37 -4.26 17.65
CA ARG A 117 3.90 -5.54 18.23
C ARG A 117 3.16 -5.37 19.55
N LYS A 118 3.48 -4.30 20.30
CA LYS A 118 2.85 -3.98 21.59
C LYS A 118 1.68 -3.02 21.48
N GLN A 119 1.37 -2.55 20.27
CA GLN A 119 0.31 -1.59 20.02
C GLN A 119 -0.84 -2.24 19.25
N ARG A 120 -2.05 -2.13 19.80
CA ARG A 120 -3.27 -2.52 19.08
C ARG A 120 -3.91 -1.33 18.39
N TRP A 121 -4.51 -1.62 17.24
CA TRP A 121 -5.23 -0.65 16.43
C TRP A 121 -6.64 -1.15 16.16
N ASP A 122 -7.62 -0.25 16.16
CA ASP A 122 -8.97 -0.58 15.73
C ASP A 122 -9.01 -0.76 14.21
N ALA A 123 -8.30 0.11 13.49
CA ALA A 123 -8.16 0.01 12.05
C ALA A 123 -6.74 0.32 11.58
N VAL A 124 -6.28 -0.44 10.60
CA VAL A 124 -5.05 -0.20 9.85
C VAL A 124 -5.36 -0.14 8.36
N VAL A 125 -4.83 0.87 7.69
CA VAL A 125 -4.83 1.00 6.24
C VAL A 125 -3.40 0.82 5.74
N ILE A 126 -3.21 -0.02 4.72
CA ILE A 126 -1.94 -0.15 3.99
C ILE A 126 -2.23 0.21 2.53
N ASP A 127 -1.84 1.43 2.16
CA ASP A 127 -1.95 1.91 0.79
C ASP A 127 -0.76 1.41 -0.05
N GLU A 128 -0.98 1.26 -1.37
CA GLU A 128 -0.05 0.62 -2.30
C GLU A 128 0.46 -0.73 -1.77
N SER A 129 -0.48 -1.56 -1.31
CA SER A 129 -0.23 -2.83 -0.61
C SER A 129 0.53 -3.87 -1.44
N HIS A 130 0.68 -3.67 -2.77
CA HIS A 130 1.59 -4.49 -3.58
C HIS A 130 3.05 -4.45 -3.09
N ASN A 131 3.44 -3.41 -2.36
CA ASN A 131 4.79 -3.27 -1.78
C ASN A 131 5.06 -4.21 -0.58
N VAL A 132 4.03 -4.88 -0.05
CA VAL A 132 4.17 -5.77 1.12
C VAL A 132 4.02 -7.26 0.78
N THR A 133 3.93 -7.61 -0.49
CA THR A 133 3.66 -8.98 -0.95
C THR A 133 4.89 -9.90 -0.93
N ASN A 134 6.10 -9.35 -0.98
CA ASN A 134 7.32 -10.15 -1.03
C ASN A 134 7.66 -10.71 0.35
N LYS A 135 7.47 -12.02 0.52
CA LYS A 135 7.74 -12.73 1.79
C LYS A 135 9.18 -12.53 2.26
N GLY A 136 9.34 -12.36 3.57
CA GLY A 136 10.64 -12.21 4.20
C GLY A 136 11.23 -10.80 4.16
N THR A 137 10.68 -9.88 3.38
CA THR A 137 11.11 -8.48 3.39
C THR A 137 10.65 -7.75 4.66
N LEU A 138 11.30 -6.63 4.96
CA LEU A 138 10.88 -5.77 6.09
C LEU A 138 9.45 -5.25 5.92
N ASN A 139 9.05 -4.93 4.69
CA ASN A 139 7.68 -4.48 4.39
C ASN A 139 6.65 -5.59 4.70
N ASN A 140 6.93 -6.83 4.30
CA ASN A 140 6.04 -7.96 4.55
C ASN A 140 5.95 -8.28 6.05
N ARG A 141 7.07 -8.28 6.77
CA ARG A 141 7.10 -8.45 8.24
C ARG A 141 6.29 -7.37 8.95
N LEU A 142 6.40 -6.12 8.50
CA LEU A 142 5.61 -5.01 9.03
C LEU A 142 4.12 -5.26 8.82
N ALA A 143 3.70 -5.63 7.59
CA ALA A 143 2.31 -5.89 7.28
C ALA A 143 1.73 -7.05 8.12
N ASP A 144 2.50 -8.13 8.30
CA ASP A 144 2.09 -9.27 9.14
C ASP A 144 1.89 -8.86 10.61
N ILE A 145 2.80 -8.04 11.16
CA ILE A 145 2.64 -7.50 12.53
C ILE A 145 1.37 -6.65 12.62
N LEU A 146 1.15 -5.74 11.70
CA LEU A 146 -0.02 -4.86 11.70
C LEU A 146 -1.33 -5.64 11.51
N ALA A 147 -1.34 -6.65 10.63
CA ALA A 147 -2.50 -7.51 10.41
C ALA A 147 -2.93 -8.27 11.66
N ARG A 148 -1.97 -8.67 12.50
CA ARG A 148 -2.22 -9.35 13.79
C ARG A 148 -2.65 -8.40 14.89
N GLN A 149 -2.23 -7.13 14.82
CA GLN A 149 -2.46 -6.12 15.85
C GLN A 149 -3.66 -5.20 15.53
N THR A 150 -4.47 -5.52 14.52
CA THR A 150 -5.66 -4.74 14.19
C THR A 150 -6.90 -5.59 14.03
N ASP A 151 -8.04 -4.99 14.31
CA ASP A 151 -9.34 -5.61 14.04
C ASP A 151 -9.74 -5.35 12.58
N ALA A 152 -9.79 -4.10 12.14
CA ALA A 152 -10.08 -3.75 10.76
C ALA A 152 -8.78 -3.59 9.95
N LEU A 153 -8.67 -4.26 8.80
CA LEU A 153 -7.53 -4.16 7.89
C LEU A 153 -8.01 -3.82 6.49
N ILE A 154 -7.59 -2.65 6.01
CA ILE A 154 -7.90 -2.17 4.66
C ILE A 154 -6.61 -2.14 3.86
N LEU A 155 -6.51 -2.99 2.86
CA LEU A 155 -5.43 -2.98 1.88
C LEU A 155 -5.90 -2.25 0.63
N ALA A 156 -5.08 -1.39 0.06
CA ALA A 156 -5.40 -0.70 -1.19
C ALA A 156 -4.25 -0.87 -2.19
N SER A 157 -4.58 -1.25 -3.42
CA SER A 157 -3.63 -1.34 -4.53
C SER A 157 -4.34 -1.27 -5.86
N ALA A 158 -3.78 -0.54 -6.81
CA ALA A 158 -4.28 -0.56 -8.20
C ALA A 158 -3.79 -1.80 -8.97
N THR A 159 -2.71 -2.40 -8.52
CA THR A 159 -2.04 -3.55 -9.15
C THR A 159 -1.80 -4.66 -8.13
N PRO A 160 -2.87 -5.34 -7.63
CA PRO A 160 -2.74 -6.36 -6.60
C PRO A 160 -1.95 -7.59 -7.09
N HIS A 161 -1.83 -7.76 -8.41
CA HIS A 161 -1.01 -8.75 -9.06
C HIS A 161 0.19 -8.05 -9.71
N ASN A 162 1.37 -8.25 -9.20
CA ASN A 162 2.62 -7.87 -9.88
C ASN A 162 3.00 -8.88 -10.97
N GLY A 163 2.00 -9.49 -11.64
CA GLY A 163 2.23 -10.60 -12.57
C GLY A 163 2.45 -11.95 -11.89
N ASP A 164 2.61 -12.00 -10.56
CA ASP A 164 2.81 -13.22 -9.78
C ASP A 164 1.57 -13.53 -8.92
N PRO A 165 0.89 -14.69 -9.15
CA PRO A 165 -0.23 -15.15 -8.34
C PRO A 165 0.09 -15.24 -6.84
N LYS A 166 1.36 -15.51 -6.47
CA LYS A 166 1.81 -15.58 -5.09
C LYS A 166 1.69 -14.23 -4.37
N SER A 167 1.89 -13.13 -5.09
CA SER A 167 1.73 -11.78 -4.55
C SER A 167 0.28 -11.51 -4.12
N PHE A 168 -0.68 -11.94 -4.93
CA PHE A 168 -2.10 -11.81 -4.58
C PHE A 168 -2.49 -12.71 -3.41
N ALA A 169 -2.04 -13.97 -3.41
CA ALA A 169 -2.28 -14.89 -2.31
C ALA A 169 -1.74 -14.35 -0.98
N GLU A 170 -0.60 -13.63 -1.01
CA GLU A 170 -0.04 -13.00 0.19
C GLU A 170 -0.92 -11.86 0.72
N LEU A 171 -1.52 -11.03 -0.14
CA LEU A 171 -2.50 -10.02 0.29
C LEU A 171 -3.74 -10.66 0.92
N ILE A 172 -4.25 -11.75 0.33
CA ILE A 172 -5.37 -12.50 0.90
C ILE A 172 -5.00 -13.12 2.25
N ARG A 173 -3.79 -13.68 2.38
CA ARG A 173 -3.28 -14.23 3.64
C ARG A 173 -3.20 -13.18 4.76
N LEU A 174 -2.83 -11.95 4.44
CA LEU A 174 -2.81 -10.85 5.41
C LEU A 174 -4.21 -10.49 5.89
N LEU A 175 -5.21 -10.57 5.02
CA LEU A 175 -6.61 -10.32 5.38
C LEU A 175 -7.21 -11.50 6.14
N GLU A 176 -7.11 -12.70 5.59
CA GLU A 176 -7.65 -13.93 6.17
C GLU A 176 -6.73 -15.12 5.87
N PRO A 177 -5.90 -15.54 6.84
CA PRO A 177 -4.96 -16.63 6.62
C PRO A 177 -5.61 -17.95 6.19
N THR A 178 -6.84 -18.22 6.62
CA THR A 178 -7.59 -19.44 6.30
C THR A 178 -8.11 -19.48 4.86
N ALA A 179 -8.17 -18.32 4.18
CA ALA A 179 -8.58 -18.25 2.80
C ALA A 179 -7.50 -18.74 1.81
N VAL A 180 -6.28 -18.98 2.28
CA VAL A 180 -5.18 -19.56 1.50
C VAL A 180 -4.94 -21.00 1.97
N ARG A 181 -5.22 -21.97 1.09
CA ARG A 181 -5.05 -23.40 1.37
C ARG A 181 -3.56 -23.79 1.42
N ALA A 182 -3.29 -24.95 2.00
CA ALA A 182 -1.90 -25.46 2.11
C ALA A 182 -1.21 -25.68 0.77
N ASP A 183 -1.97 -25.96 -0.28
CA ASP A 183 -1.50 -26.09 -1.66
C ASP A 183 -1.25 -24.74 -2.36
N GLY A 184 -1.55 -23.62 -1.68
CA GLY A 184 -1.45 -22.27 -2.22
C GLY A 184 -2.66 -21.79 -2.99
N ASN A 185 -3.68 -22.64 -3.16
CA ASN A 185 -4.93 -22.25 -3.79
C ASN A 185 -5.76 -21.35 -2.88
N LEU A 186 -6.53 -20.46 -3.49
CA LEU A 186 -7.39 -19.53 -2.77
C LEU A 186 -8.82 -20.09 -2.66
N ASP A 187 -9.45 -19.82 -1.53
CA ASP A 187 -10.88 -20.02 -1.37
C ASP A 187 -11.62 -18.92 -2.12
N GLU A 188 -12.36 -19.30 -3.17
CA GLU A 188 -13.05 -18.34 -4.04
C GLU A 188 -14.13 -17.54 -3.31
N GLU A 189 -14.86 -18.16 -2.39
CA GLU A 189 -15.90 -17.49 -1.62
C GLU A 189 -15.30 -16.44 -0.69
N ALA A 190 -14.23 -16.80 0.01
CA ALA A 190 -13.47 -15.85 0.83
C ALA A 190 -12.91 -14.71 -0.01
N VAL A 191 -12.34 -14.99 -1.19
CA VAL A 191 -11.83 -13.94 -2.09
C VAL A 191 -12.93 -12.98 -2.53
N ARG A 192 -14.11 -13.49 -2.93
CA ARG A 192 -15.25 -12.64 -3.31
C ARG A 192 -15.69 -11.71 -2.18
N ARG A 193 -15.65 -12.18 -0.95
CA ARG A 193 -15.98 -11.39 0.23
C ARG A 193 -14.90 -10.36 0.59
N LEU A 194 -13.62 -10.70 0.39
CA LEU A 194 -12.48 -9.90 0.82
C LEU A 194 -12.00 -8.88 -0.23
N VAL A 195 -12.38 -9.04 -1.49
CA VAL A 195 -11.80 -8.25 -2.58
C VAL A 195 -12.88 -7.49 -3.35
N ILE A 196 -12.64 -6.21 -3.55
CA ILE A 196 -13.34 -5.41 -4.55
C ILE A 196 -12.34 -5.03 -5.62
N ARG A 197 -12.68 -5.33 -6.87
CA ARG A 197 -11.88 -5.00 -8.04
C ARG A 197 -12.76 -4.50 -9.17
N ARG A 198 -12.63 -3.24 -9.47
CA ARG A 198 -13.34 -2.59 -10.59
C ARG A 198 -12.33 -1.95 -11.53
N HIS A 199 -12.67 -1.93 -12.77
CA HIS A 199 -11.91 -1.26 -13.83
C HIS A 199 -12.85 -0.35 -14.63
N ARG A 200 -12.27 0.47 -15.51
CA ARG A 200 -13.03 1.46 -16.29
C ARG A 200 -14.17 0.87 -17.14
N HIS A 201 -14.03 -0.39 -17.53
CA HIS A 201 -15.01 -1.12 -18.35
C HIS A 201 -15.95 -2.00 -17.52
N SER A 202 -15.87 -1.98 -16.19
CA SER A 202 -16.87 -2.64 -15.35
C SER A 202 -18.24 -1.98 -15.54
N ASP A 203 -19.31 -2.77 -15.63
CA ASP A 203 -20.66 -2.26 -15.91
C ASP A 203 -21.07 -1.19 -14.88
N GLU A 204 -20.83 -1.42 -13.61
CA GLU A 204 -21.08 -0.45 -12.52
C GLU A 204 -20.38 0.90 -12.72
N VAL A 205 -19.20 0.91 -13.35
CA VAL A 205 -18.45 2.13 -13.65
C VAL A 205 -18.98 2.79 -14.91
N ARG A 206 -19.29 2.00 -15.94
CA ARG A 206 -19.85 2.48 -17.20
C ARG A 206 -21.20 3.16 -17.00
N ASP A 207 -22.07 2.59 -16.17
CA ASP A 207 -23.40 3.14 -15.89
C ASP A 207 -23.34 4.53 -15.21
N VAL A 208 -22.31 4.76 -14.37
CA VAL A 208 -22.15 6.03 -13.66
C VAL A 208 -21.40 7.07 -14.48
N VAL A 209 -20.36 6.65 -15.20
CA VAL A 209 -19.46 7.58 -15.92
C VAL A 209 -19.97 7.87 -17.33
N GLY A 210 -20.72 6.92 -17.90
CA GLY A 210 -21.33 7.06 -19.22
C GLY A 210 -20.32 7.44 -20.31
N GLY A 211 -20.77 8.20 -21.32
CA GLY A 211 -19.94 8.66 -22.43
C GLY A 211 -18.90 9.75 -22.09
N ARG A 212 -18.66 10.08 -20.80
CA ARG A 212 -17.64 11.05 -20.38
C ARG A 212 -16.22 10.54 -20.60
N TRP A 213 -16.04 9.22 -20.71
CA TRP A 213 -14.74 8.61 -20.99
C TRP A 213 -14.71 8.15 -22.44
N LYS A 214 -13.86 8.78 -23.23
CA LYS A 214 -13.57 8.33 -24.59
C LYS A 214 -12.83 7.00 -24.54
N GLU A 215 -13.23 6.06 -25.40
CA GLU A 215 -12.45 4.82 -25.56
C GLU A 215 -11.06 5.15 -26.08
N ARG A 216 -10.08 4.48 -25.51
CA ARG A 216 -8.70 4.56 -25.98
C ARG A 216 -8.63 3.77 -27.28
N LEU A 217 -8.45 4.46 -28.38
CA LEU A 217 -8.21 3.83 -29.67
C LEU A 217 -6.91 3.00 -29.62
N THR A 218 -6.82 2.00 -30.49
CA THR A 218 -5.61 1.22 -30.67
C THR A 218 -4.43 2.18 -30.91
N PRO A 219 -3.36 2.13 -30.11
CA PRO A 219 -2.23 3.03 -30.31
C PRO A 219 -1.60 2.78 -31.66
N VAL A 220 -1.49 3.81 -32.47
CA VAL A 220 -0.73 3.78 -33.72
C VAL A 220 0.69 4.19 -33.37
N ASN A 221 1.60 3.23 -33.35
CA ASN A 221 3.00 3.50 -33.16
C ASN A 221 3.56 4.16 -34.42
N ARG A 222 3.89 5.45 -34.37
CA ARG A 222 4.63 6.13 -35.41
C ARG A 222 6.12 6.07 -35.05
N LEU A 223 6.86 5.34 -35.84
CA LEU A 223 8.32 5.42 -35.79
C LEU A 223 8.74 6.76 -36.42
N VAL A 224 9.30 7.61 -35.59
CA VAL A 224 9.91 8.87 -36.03
C VAL A 224 11.41 8.64 -36.05
N ALA A 225 12.05 8.82 -37.19
CA ALA A 225 13.49 8.76 -37.27
C ALA A 225 14.09 9.93 -36.47
N PRO A 226 15.00 9.68 -35.54
CA PRO A 226 15.67 10.75 -34.81
C PRO A 226 16.51 11.63 -35.78
N SER A 227 16.67 12.90 -35.42
CA SER A 227 17.67 13.73 -36.11
C SER A 227 19.07 13.20 -35.83
N PRO A 228 20.06 13.50 -36.67
CA PRO A 228 21.45 13.08 -36.44
C PRO A 228 22.01 13.52 -35.07
N ALA A 229 21.55 14.68 -34.56
CA ALA A 229 21.95 15.18 -33.24
C ALA A 229 21.32 14.35 -32.10
N GLU A 230 20.04 13.99 -32.20
CA GLU A 230 19.36 13.16 -31.21
C GLU A 230 19.95 11.74 -31.19
N ASP A 231 20.25 11.15 -32.34
CA ASP A 231 20.85 9.84 -32.45
C ASP A 231 22.28 9.82 -31.86
N ALA A 232 23.06 10.88 -32.10
CA ALA A 232 24.40 11.05 -31.52
C ALA A 232 24.33 11.12 -29.98
N VAL A 233 23.39 11.90 -29.42
CA VAL A 233 23.17 12.01 -27.95
C VAL A 233 22.70 10.68 -27.36
N ALA A 234 21.73 10.02 -27.99
CA ALA A 234 21.26 8.71 -27.55
C ALA A 234 22.36 7.65 -27.58
N GLY A 235 23.18 7.67 -28.63
CA GLY A 235 24.32 6.76 -28.74
C GLY A 235 25.43 7.04 -27.71
N GLU A 236 25.67 8.27 -27.37
CA GLU A 236 26.61 8.63 -26.30
C GLU A 236 26.09 8.25 -24.91
N LEU A 237 24.83 8.52 -24.61
CA LEU A 237 24.19 8.10 -23.37
C LEU A 237 24.23 6.57 -23.21
N SER A 238 23.91 5.83 -24.25
CA SER A 238 23.96 4.36 -24.24
C SER A 238 25.39 3.85 -23.96
N ARG A 239 26.39 4.36 -24.68
CA ARG A 239 27.78 3.89 -24.56
C ARG A 239 28.46 4.33 -23.26
N THR A 240 28.21 5.54 -22.82
CA THR A 240 28.98 6.15 -21.73
C THR A 240 28.33 5.96 -20.37
N TRP A 241 26.98 5.92 -20.31
CA TRP A 241 26.23 5.93 -19.06
C TRP A 241 25.52 4.61 -18.74
N LEU A 242 24.96 3.93 -19.76
CA LEU A 242 24.21 2.69 -19.53
C LEU A 242 25.08 1.44 -19.51
N HIS A 243 26.21 1.42 -20.24
CA HIS A 243 27.11 0.26 -20.30
C HIS A 243 28.38 0.38 -19.43
N ARG A 244 28.57 1.47 -18.72
CA ARG A 244 29.72 1.64 -17.83
C ARG A 244 29.69 0.78 -16.55
N ALA A 245 28.57 0.11 -16.26
CA ALA A 245 28.42 -0.74 -15.09
C ALA A 245 29.01 -2.15 -15.24
N ASP A 246 29.23 -2.63 -16.47
CA ASP A 246 29.68 -4.02 -16.70
C ASP A 246 31.22 -4.15 -16.87
N ASP A 247 31.97 -3.06 -17.02
CA ASP A 247 33.42 -3.12 -17.22
C ASP A 247 34.27 -2.92 -15.94
N ALA A 248 33.67 -2.77 -14.79
CA ALA A 248 34.39 -2.67 -13.51
C ALA A 248 34.48 -4.02 -12.80
N ALA A 249 35.09 -5.02 -13.42
CA ALA A 249 35.64 -6.16 -12.68
C ALA A 249 36.86 -5.67 -11.87
N PRO A 250 36.94 -5.88 -10.56
CA PRO A 250 38.11 -5.49 -9.78
C PRO A 250 39.34 -6.32 -10.23
N PRO A 251 40.54 -5.70 -10.39
CA PRO A 251 41.75 -6.43 -10.70
C PRO A 251 42.08 -7.44 -9.62
N GLY A 252 42.36 -8.65 -10.03
CA GLY A 252 42.55 -9.84 -9.20
C GLY A 252 43.45 -9.60 -7.98
N GLY A 253 42.93 -9.96 -6.81
CA GLY A 253 43.71 -10.06 -5.59
C GLY A 253 44.82 -11.10 -5.69
N ARG A 254 46.05 -10.67 -5.52
CA ARG A 254 47.23 -11.53 -5.37
C ARG A 254 47.04 -12.45 -4.18
N LYS A 255 47.12 -13.75 -4.41
CA LYS A 255 47.38 -14.75 -3.38
C LYS A 255 48.73 -14.44 -2.75
N ALA A 256 48.78 -14.11 -1.46
CA ALA A 256 49.95 -14.21 -0.66
C ALA A 256 50.02 -15.66 -0.14
N GLY A 257 51.00 -16.39 -0.62
CA GLY A 257 51.41 -17.66 -0.03
C GLY A 257 52.41 -17.41 1.06
N SER A 258 52.38 -18.25 2.00
CA SER A 258 53.30 -18.79 2.98
C SER A 258 52.66 -18.85 4.35
#